data_975f442d021eff8e1a5d0965a00698d0
#
_entry.id   975f442d021eff8e1a5d0965a00698d0
#
_cell.length_a   1.000
_cell.length_b   1.000
_cell.length_c   1.000
_cell.angle_alpha   90.00
_cell.angle_beta   90.00
_cell.angle_gamma   90.00
#
_symmetry.space_group_name_H-M   'P 1'
#
loop_
_entity.id
_entity.type
_entity.pdbx_description
1 polymer ?
#
loop_
_entity_poly.entity_id
_entity_poly.type
_entity_poly.pdbx_seq_one_letter_code
_entity_poly.pdbx_strand_id
1 'polypeptide(L)'
;MLLWISLPASSFSQDGGGAGTVEGEKASGINMQTFSGTVVETMNSGGYTYALVKKDGTRTWVALPKSRIALGNEITCQPGMVMNNFGSSSLNRSFKQIVFSPGITSLSGYADPTEATPAPNEAPPVPKIKEPENWKDF
;
A
#
# COMPACT_ATOMS: atom_id res chain seq x y z
N MET A 1 57.96 1.14 -50.33
CA MET A 1 57.04 2.03 -49.67
C MET A 1 56.04 1.17 -48.85
N LEU A 2 56.35 1.04 -47.59
CA LEU A 2 55.47 0.31 -46.69
C LEU A 2 54.55 1.26 -46.00
N LEU A 3 53.25 1.14 -46.30
CA LEU A 3 52.20 1.86 -45.57
C LEU A 3 51.91 1.14 -44.27
N TRP A 4 52.29 1.72 -43.19
CA TRP A 4 51.87 1.30 -41.87
C TRP A 4 50.50 1.88 -41.60
N ILE A 5 49.48 1.03 -41.63
CA ILE A 5 48.18 1.38 -41.15
C ILE A 5 48.19 1.07 -39.64
N SER A 6 48.39 2.10 -38.88
CA SER A 6 48.19 2.05 -37.43
C SER A 6 46.69 1.95 -37.18
N LEU A 7 46.23 0.79 -36.76
CA LEU A 7 44.92 0.66 -36.16
C LEU A 7 44.98 1.29 -34.76
N PRO A 8 44.08 2.24 -34.47
CA PRO A 8 43.89 2.61 -33.09
C PRO A 8 43.31 1.41 -32.35
N ALA A 9 44.02 0.94 -31.38
CA ALA A 9 43.44 0.07 -30.40
C ALA A 9 42.29 0.81 -29.71
N SER A 10 41.08 0.46 -30.04
CA SER A 10 39.93 0.85 -29.25
C SER A 10 40.13 0.23 -27.89
N SER A 11 40.66 1.00 -26.98
CA SER A 11 40.54 0.68 -25.59
C SER A 11 39.05 0.69 -25.27
N PHE A 12 38.46 -0.47 -25.31
CA PHE A 12 37.19 -0.70 -24.72
C PHE A 12 37.40 -0.51 -23.22
N SER A 13 37.18 0.70 -22.79
CA SER A 13 37.05 0.99 -21.38
C SER A 13 35.76 0.35 -20.97
N GLN A 14 35.88 -0.86 -20.47
CA GLN A 14 34.80 -1.47 -19.75
C GLN A 14 34.69 -0.71 -18.46
N ASP A 15 33.88 0.30 -18.50
CA ASP A 15 33.42 0.98 -17.30
C ASP A 15 32.60 -0.02 -16.53
N GLY A 16 33.28 -0.71 -15.64
CA GLY A 16 32.67 -1.64 -14.69
C GLY A 16 31.90 -0.93 -13.59
N GLY A 17 31.57 0.31 -13.78
CA GLY A 17 30.76 1.10 -12.86
C GLY A 17 29.26 0.81 -12.91
N GLY A 18 28.85 -0.20 -13.60
CA GLY A 18 27.47 -0.62 -13.68
C GLY A 18 26.95 -1.35 -12.45
N ALA A 19 27.37 -0.97 -11.30
CA ALA A 19 26.81 -1.53 -10.06
C ALA A 19 25.34 -1.16 -9.85
N GLY A 20 24.76 -0.37 -10.71
CA GLY A 20 23.37 0.02 -10.64
C GLY A 20 22.41 -0.84 -11.43
N THR A 21 22.89 -1.86 -12.07
CA THR A 21 22.06 -2.73 -12.90
C THR A 21 21.39 -3.81 -12.08
N VAL A 22 20.67 -3.39 -11.13
CA VAL A 22 19.71 -4.22 -10.42
C VAL A 22 18.40 -4.38 -11.18
N GLU A 23 18.30 -3.83 -12.35
CA GLU A 23 17.11 -4.01 -13.18
C GLU A 23 16.90 -5.46 -13.61
N GLY A 24 17.93 -6.26 -13.56
CA GLY A 24 17.85 -7.68 -13.80
C GLY A 24 17.08 -8.45 -12.73
N GLU A 25 16.95 -7.88 -11.57
CA GLU A 25 16.22 -8.46 -10.45
C GLU A 25 14.72 -8.31 -10.57
N LYS A 26 14.17 -8.46 -11.71
CA LYS A 26 12.74 -8.66 -11.90
C LYS A 26 12.26 -9.97 -11.30
N ALA A 27 13.17 -10.88 -11.12
CA ALA A 27 12.92 -12.12 -10.49
C ALA A 27 12.54 -11.85 -9.05
N SER A 28 11.26 -11.90 -8.75
CA SER A 28 10.73 -12.09 -7.41
C SER A 28 11.43 -11.26 -6.32
N GLY A 29 12.06 -10.18 -6.70
CA GLY A 29 12.58 -9.21 -5.76
C GLY A 29 11.42 -8.73 -4.93
N ILE A 30 11.53 -8.85 -3.64
CA ILE A 30 10.65 -8.18 -2.71
C ILE A 30 10.85 -6.69 -2.97
N ASN A 31 10.05 -6.15 -3.86
CA ASN A 31 10.09 -4.73 -4.14
C ASN A 31 9.42 -4.02 -2.97
N MET A 32 10.22 -3.71 -1.98
CA MET A 32 9.79 -2.95 -0.82
C MET A 32 9.75 -1.48 -1.18
N GLN A 33 8.57 -0.98 -1.43
CA GLN A 33 8.35 0.43 -1.71
C GLN A 33 7.57 1.09 -0.59
N THR A 34 8.00 2.27 -0.22
CA THR A 34 7.22 3.18 0.62
C THR A 34 6.16 3.86 -0.24
N PHE A 35 4.92 3.74 0.17
CA PHE A 35 3.80 4.37 -0.51
C PHE A 35 3.26 5.52 0.30
N SER A 36 3.04 6.64 -0.37
CA SER A 36 2.39 7.81 0.23
C SER A 36 1.38 8.38 -0.73
N GLY A 37 0.35 8.98 -0.22
CA GLY A 37 -0.66 9.68 -1.01
C GLY A 37 -2.00 9.78 -0.30
N THR A 38 -2.99 10.27 -1.02
CA THR A 38 -4.34 10.50 -0.51
C THR A 38 -5.22 9.27 -0.68
N VAL A 39 -5.91 8.90 0.36
CA VAL A 39 -6.87 7.79 0.36
C VAL A 39 -8.13 8.21 -0.38
N VAL A 40 -8.44 7.53 -1.47
CA VAL A 40 -9.62 7.79 -2.31
C VAL A 40 -10.70 6.73 -2.16
N GLU A 41 -10.35 5.57 -1.65
CA GLU A 41 -11.27 4.49 -1.31
C GLU A 41 -10.69 3.70 -0.14
N THR A 42 -11.53 3.23 0.76
CA THR A 42 -11.11 2.36 1.86
C THR A 42 -12.19 1.36 2.22
N MET A 43 -11.78 0.18 2.62
CA MET A 43 -12.66 -0.89 3.06
C MET A 43 -11.95 -1.80 4.06
N ASN A 44 -12.70 -2.36 4.98
CA ASN A 44 -12.18 -3.30 5.96
C ASN A 44 -12.70 -4.70 5.68
N SER A 45 -11.83 -5.68 5.66
CA SER A 45 -12.22 -7.07 5.50
C SER A 45 -11.11 -8.01 5.97
N GLY A 46 -11.49 -9.14 6.55
CA GLY A 46 -10.52 -10.18 6.92
C GLY A 46 -9.43 -9.74 7.90
N GLY A 47 -9.69 -8.75 8.75
CA GLY A 47 -8.69 -8.22 9.67
C GLY A 47 -7.72 -7.21 9.04
N TYR A 48 -7.93 -6.85 7.79
CA TYR A 48 -7.14 -5.87 7.05
C TYR A 48 -7.97 -4.64 6.66
N THR A 49 -7.30 -3.52 6.55
CA THR A 49 -7.82 -2.32 5.91
C THR A 49 -7.19 -2.22 4.52
N TYR A 50 -8.03 -2.19 3.52
CA TYR A 50 -7.64 -1.98 2.13
C TYR A 50 -7.87 -0.52 1.80
N ALA A 51 -6.85 0.16 1.34
CA ALA A 51 -6.93 1.57 0.97
C ALA A 51 -6.45 1.75 -0.47
N LEU A 52 -7.22 2.47 -1.26
CA LEU A 52 -6.78 2.95 -2.57
C LEU A 52 -6.13 4.31 -2.40
N VAL A 53 -4.84 4.34 -2.56
CA VAL A 53 -4.03 5.55 -2.38
C VAL A 53 -3.72 6.16 -3.74
N LYS A 54 -4.00 7.44 -3.89
CA LYS A 54 -3.70 8.22 -5.09
C LYS A 54 -2.51 9.12 -4.84
N LYS A 55 -1.52 9.02 -5.71
CA LYS A 55 -0.36 9.91 -5.76
C LYS A 55 0.00 10.21 -7.21
N ASP A 56 0.17 11.48 -7.54
CA ASP A 56 0.59 11.92 -8.88
C ASP A 56 -0.24 11.30 -10.02
N GLY A 57 -1.54 11.17 -9.81
CA GLY A 57 -2.45 10.57 -10.78
C GLY A 57 -2.48 9.04 -10.78
N THR A 58 -1.53 8.39 -10.14
CA THR A 58 -1.48 6.94 -10.01
C THR A 58 -2.27 6.48 -8.80
N ARG A 59 -3.00 5.39 -8.96
CA ARG A 59 -3.77 4.75 -7.89
C ARG A 59 -3.18 3.38 -7.58
N THR A 60 -2.90 3.15 -6.32
CA THR A 60 -2.33 1.89 -5.84
C THR A 60 -3.12 1.37 -4.65
N TRP A 61 -3.49 0.11 -4.69
CA TRP A 61 -4.11 -0.56 -3.56
C TRP A 61 -3.05 -0.93 -2.53
N VAL A 62 -3.35 -0.65 -1.29
CA VAL A 62 -2.51 -1.02 -0.15
C VAL A 62 -3.36 -1.78 0.85
N ALA A 63 -2.87 -2.93 1.29
CA ALA A 63 -3.44 -3.69 2.38
C ALA A 63 -2.61 -3.46 3.63
N LEU A 64 -3.27 -3.08 4.69
CA LEU A 64 -2.70 -2.74 5.99
C LEU A 64 -3.34 -3.61 7.07
N PRO A 65 -2.67 -3.88 8.19
CA PRO A 65 -3.35 -4.32 9.38
C PRO A 65 -4.49 -3.37 9.72
N LYS A 66 -5.54 -3.87 10.34
CA LYS A 66 -6.74 -3.09 10.65
C LYS A 66 -6.37 -1.72 11.22
N SER A 67 -6.66 -0.68 10.47
CA SER A 67 -6.29 0.70 10.75
C SER A 67 -7.48 1.63 10.55
N ARG A 68 -7.54 2.69 11.34
CA ARG A 68 -8.55 3.74 11.15
C ARG A 68 -8.07 4.71 10.09
N ILE A 69 -8.55 4.52 8.90
CA ILE A 69 -8.25 5.37 7.74
C ILE A 69 -9.57 5.83 7.16
N ALA A 70 -9.66 7.10 6.84
CA ALA A 70 -10.82 7.68 6.18
C ALA A 70 -10.47 8.20 4.78
N LEU A 71 -11.50 8.42 3.98
CA LEU A 71 -11.35 9.06 2.68
C LEU A 71 -10.78 10.47 2.86
N GLY A 72 -9.84 10.84 2.02
CA GLY A 72 -9.18 12.14 2.08
C GLY A 72 -7.98 12.20 3.02
N ASN A 73 -7.74 11.16 3.84
CA ASN A 73 -6.51 11.09 4.61
C ASN A 73 -5.30 11.02 3.67
N GLU A 74 -4.27 11.72 4.04
CA GLU A 74 -2.96 11.51 3.45
C GLU A 74 -2.17 10.54 4.33
N ILE A 75 -1.77 9.43 3.75
CA ILE A 75 -1.06 8.38 4.47
C ILE A 75 0.31 8.13 3.85
N THR A 76 1.24 7.79 4.70
CA THR A 76 2.52 7.21 4.30
C THR A 76 2.61 5.81 4.91
N CYS A 77 2.73 4.82 4.06
CA CYS A 77 2.83 3.43 4.48
C CYS A 77 4.29 3.02 4.64
N GLN A 78 4.54 2.12 5.56
CA GLN A 78 5.84 1.46 5.65
C GLN A 78 6.13 0.67 4.36
N PRO A 79 7.41 0.44 4.04
CA PRO A 79 7.76 -0.38 2.89
C PRO A 79 7.05 -1.73 2.95
N GLY A 80 6.35 -2.05 1.88
CA GLY A 80 5.52 -3.24 1.80
C GLY A 80 5.85 -4.10 0.60
N MET A 81 5.34 -5.31 0.60
CA MET A 81 5.50 -6.26 -0.48
C MET A 81 4.46 -6.02 -1.57
N VAL A 82 4.92 -5.87 -2.79
CA VAL A 82 4.03 -5.75 -3.96
C VAL A 82 3.60 -7.14 -4.42
N MET A 83 2.30 -7.35 -4.52
CA MET A 83 1.72 -8.56 -5.07
C MET A 83 0.91 -8.25 -6.31
N ASN A 84 1.13 -9.03 -7.34
CA ASN A 84 0.38 -8.92 -8.58
C ASN A 84 -0.69 -10.01 -8.64
N ASN A 85 -1.82 -9.68 -9.25
CA ASN A 85 -2.96 -10.60 -9.42
C ASN A 85 -3.44 -11.22 -8.10
N PHE A 86 -3.56 -10.39 -7.07
CA PHE A 86 -4.03 -10.84 -5.77
C PHE A 86 -5.54 -10.98 -5.73
N GLY A 87 -6.02 -12.16 -5.36
CA GLY A 87 -7.43 -12.44 -5.10
C GLY A 87 -7.75 -12.40 -3.61
N SER A 88 -8.67 -11.54 -3.20
CA SER A 88 -9.20 -11.50 -1.85
C SER A 88 -10.54 -12.20 -1.81
N SER A 89 -10.60 -13.36 -1.16
CA SER A 89 -11.85 -14.10 -0.97
C SER A 89 -12.81 -13.38 -0.03
N SER A 90 -12.27 -12.68 0.97
CA SER A 90 -13.08 -11.92 1.91
C SER A 90 -13.77 -10.69 1.31
N LEU A 91 -13.19 -10.12 0.24
CA LEU A 91 -13.77 -9.02 -0.52
C LEU A 91 -14.46 -9.49 -1.81
N ASN A 92 -14.32 -10.76 -2.15
CA ASN A 92 -14.74 -11.32 -3.45
C ASN A 92 -14.24 -10.45 -4.62
N ARG A 93 -12.99 -10.01 -4.53
CA ARG A 93 -12.39 -9.05 -5.46
C ARG A 93 -10.95 -9.43 -5.78
N SER A 94 -10.56 -9.21 -7.02
CA SER A 94 -9.18 -9.37 -7.48
C SER A 94 -8.54 -8.03 -7.76
N PHE A 95 -7.29 -7.91 -7.38
CA PHE A 95 -6.48 -6.72 -7.59
C PHE A 95 -5.35 -7.04 -8.55
N LYS A 96 -5.21 -6.24 -9.59
CA LYS A 96 -4.08 -6.39 -10.53
C LYS A 96 -2.75 -6.21 -9.83
N GLN A 97 -2.71 -5.29 -8.90
CA GLN A 97 -1.56 -5.02 -8.05
C GLN A 97 -2.04 -4.51 -6.70
N ILE A 98 -1.45 -4.99 -5.65
CA ILE A 98 -1.69 -4.56 -4.28
C ILE A 98 -0.39 -4.59 -3.49
N VAL A 99 -0.23 -3.67 -2.57
CA VAL A 99 0.93 -3.60 -1.68
C VAL A 99 0.51 -4.01 -0.29
N PHE A 100 1.15 -5.02 0.26
CA PHE A 100 0.98 -5.40 1.65
C PHE A 100 2.00 -4.66 2.49
N SER A 101 1.54 -3.68 3.24
CA SER A 101 2.37 -2.90 4.15
C SER A 101 2.13 -3.32 5.60
N PRO A 102 3.18 -3.41 6.42
CA PRO A 102 3.02 -3.74 7.84
C PRO A 102 2.35 -2.65 8.67
N GLY A 103 2.21 -1.45 8.12
CA GLY A 103 1.54 -0.36 8.82
C GLY A 103 1.71 1.00 8.17
N ILE A 104 1.23 2.00 8.89
CA ILE A 104 1.31 3.41 8.50
C ILE A 104 2.42 4.07 9.29
N THR A 105 3.25 4.86 8.62
CA THR A 105 4.29 5.67 9.25
C THR A 105 3.76 7.06 9.60
N SER A 106 2.89 7.60 8.75
CA SER A 106 2.30 8.92 8.92
C SER A 106 0.86 8.94 8.42
N LEU A 107 0.02 9.64 9.14
CA LEU A 107 -1.39 9.87 8.83
C LEU A 107 -1.67 11.36 9.03
N SER A 108 -2.09 12.05 7.99
CA SER A 108 -2.42 13.47 8.04
C SER A 108 -3.62 13.80 7.15
N GLY A 109 -4.14 15.00 7.29
CA GLY A 109 -5.20 15.50 6.42
C GLY A 109 -6.62 15.28 6.88
N TYR A 110 -6.85 14.48 7.90
CA TYR A 110 -8.13 14.38 8.60
C TYR A 110 -7.91 14.66 10.08
N ALA A 111 -8.31 15.83 10.49
CA ALA A 111 -8.59 16.01 11.90
C ALA A 111 -9.85 15.19 12.17
N ASP A 112 -9.66 13.98 12.66
CA ASP A 112 -10.76 13.21 13.21
C ASP A 112 -11.40 14.08 14.30
N PRO A 113 -12.65 14.49 14.14
CA PRO A 113 -13.34 15.23 15.20
C PRO A 113 -13.48 14.38 16.47
N THR A 114 -13.02 13.14 16.43
CA THR A 114 -13.03 12.18 17.52
C THR A 114 -11.66 12.00 18.18
N GLU A 115 -10.65 12.75 17.77
CA GLU A 115 -9.42 12.87 18.57
C GLU A 115 -9.55 13.88 19.73
N ALA A 116 -10.71 14.43 19.91
CA ALA A 116 -11.14 14.74 21.25
C ALA A 116 -11.20 13.40 21.97
N THR A 117 -10.18 13.13 22.79
CA THR A 117 -10.08 12.06 23.77
C THR A 117 -11.41 11.32 23.93
N PRO A 118 -11.55 10.06 23.52
CA PRO A 118 -12.76 9.37 23.82
C PRO A 118 -12.90 9.41 25.32
N ALA A 119 -13.88 10.14 25.80
CA ALA A 119 -14.31 9.96 27.17
C ALA A 119 -14.48 8.46 27.34
N PRO A 120 -13.88 7.83 28.37
CA PRO A 120 -13.76 6.38 28.43
C PRO A 120 -15.10 5.64 28.52
N ASN A 121 -16.22 6.27 28.24
CA ASN A 121 -17.55 5.73 28.43
C ASN A 121 -18.57 6.04 27.34
N GLU A 122 -18.20 6.62 26.23
CA GLU A 122 -19.15 6.71 25.12
C GLU A 122 -18.85 5.62 24.09
N ALA A 123 -19.34 4.43 24.42
CA ALA A 123 -19.62 3.46 23.38
C ALA A 123 -20.50 4.15 22.33
N PRO A 124 -20.20 4.00 21.02
CA PRO A 124 -21.09 4.50 19.98
C PRO A 124 -22.50 3.96 20.28
N PRO A 125 -23.54 4.78 20.10
CA PRO A 125 -24.88 4.29 20.35
C PRO A 125 -25.08 3.08 19.46
N VAL A 126 -25.05 1.93 20.07
CA VAL A 126 -25.49 0.70 19.44
C VAL A 126 -26.89 1.02 18.90
N PRO A 127 -27.15 0.85 17.61
CA PRO A 127 -28.50 0.96 17.14
C PRO A 127 -29.32 0.04 18.04
N LYS A 128 -30.31 0.59 18.72
CA LYS A 128 -31.26 -0.20 19.48
C LYS A 128 -31.92 -1.12 18.47
N ILE A 129 -31.36 -2.30 18.33
CA ILE A 129 -32.06 -3.39 17.71
C ILE A 129 -33.26 -3.57 18.63
N LYS A 130 -34.44 -3.29 18.13
CA LYS A 130 -35.67 -3.68 18.83
C LYS A 130 -35.52 -5.16 19.06
N GLU A 131 -35.23 -5.49 20.29
CA GLU A 131 -35.29 -6.85 20.75
C GLU A 131 -36.69 -7.38 20.39
N PRO A 132 -36.79 -8.46 19.64
CA PRO A 132 -38.08 -9.04 19.36
C PRO A 132 -38.70 -9.38 20.72
N GLU A 133 -39.84 -8.82 20.99
CA GLU A 133 -40.56 -9.01 22.29
C GLU A 133 -40.85 -10.47 22.62
N ASN A 134 -40.44 -11.38 21.78
CA ASN A 134 -40.85 -12.80 21.83
C ASN A 134 -39.75 -13.79 22.21
N TRP A 135 -38.59 -13.33 22.65
CA TRP A 135 -37.55 -14.27 23.05
C TRP A 135 -37.88 -15.04 24.34
N LYS A 136 -38.92 -14.62 25.06
CA LYS A 136 -39.39 -15.30 26.30
C LYS A 136 -40.34 -16.45 26.05
N ASP A 137 -40.75 -16.68 24.84
CA ASP A 137 -41.70 -17.72 24.47
C ASP A 137 -41.03 -19.00 23.91
N PHE A 138 -39.77 -19.17 24.22
CA PHE A 138 -39.05 -20.40 23.93
C PHE A 138 -38.66 -21.12 25.20
#